data_4fce298f53a0b352ab9b7d9493f165a6
#
_entry.id   4fce298f53a0b352ab9b7d9493f165a6
#
_cell.length_a   1.000
_cell.length_b   1.000
_cell.length_c   1.000
_cell.angle_alpha   90.00
_cell.angle_beta   90.00
_cell.angle_gamma   90.00
#
_symmetry.space_group_name_H-M   'P 1'
#
loop_
_entity.id
_entity.type
_entity.pdbx_description
1 polymer ?
#
loop_
_entity_poly.entity_id
_entity_poly.type
_entity_poly.pdbx_seq_one_letter_code
_entity_poly.pdbx_strand_id
1 'polypeptide(L)'
;MLQRTDAPRINPADETIGTKGLTVRFLVTGSESNGSVAAFELAVAGSLRLPAPAHSHDHYEETIYGIEGTLTWTVEGKAIDVGPGQALCIPRGAVHRFDNNASADAKALCVITPAAIGPDYFRETFALLKATAGGPPDKAKLLEIMRRHGLTPALPPT
;
A
#
# COMPACT_ATOMS: atom_id res chain seq x y z
N MET A 1 1.14 25.81 -19.67
CA MET A 1 1.13 24.82 -20.78
C MET A 1 1.72 23.53 -20.24
N LEU A 2 0.91 22.51 -19.98
CA LEU A 2 1.39 21.20 -19.55
C LEU A 2 2.21 20.60 -20.69
N GLN A 3 3.51 20.40 -20.46
CA GLN A 3 4.32 19.66 -21.43
C GLN A 3 3.74 18.25 -21.53
N ARG A 4 3.34 17.87 -22.72
CA ARG A 4 2.97 16.49 -23.01
C ARG A 4 4.21 15.64 -22.73
N THR A 5 4.12 14.82 -21.69
CA THR A 5 5.11 13.77 -21.49
C THR A 5 5.08 12.80 -22.68
N ASP A 6 6.19 12.13 -22.92
CA ASP A 6 6.47 11.24 -24.05
C ASP A 6 5.34 10.29 -24.45
N ALA A 7 5.45 9.70 -25.63
CA ALA A 7 4.50 8.74 -26.16
C ALA A 7 4.12 7.63 -25.16
N PRO A 8 2.88 7.12 -25.22
CA PRO A 8 2.45 6.00 -24.37
C PRO A 8 3.47 4.86 -24.43
N ARG A 9 3.85 4.35 -23.28
CA ARG A 9 4.82 3.27 -23.16
C ARG A 9 4.32 2.20 -22.21
N ILE A 10 4.75 0.98 -22.44
CA ILE A 10 4.61 -0.10 -21.47
C ILE A 10 5.77 0.03 -20.49
N ASN A 11 5.46 0.25 -19.23
CA ASN A 11 6.47 0.24 -18.17
C ASN A 11 6.86 -1.21 -17.90
N PRO A 12 8.15 -1.55 -18.02
CA PRO A 12 8.61 -2.85 -17.57
C PRO A 12 8.41 -2.94 -16.05
N ALA A 13 8.20 -4.15 -15.58
CA ALA A 13 8.06 -4.43 -14.17
C ALA A 13 9.44 -4.48 -13.49
N ASP A 14 10.11 -3.34 -13.38
CA ASP A 14 11.54 -3.29 -13.12
C ASP A 14 11.93 -3.53 -11.68
N GLU A 15 11.07 -3.23 -10.71
CA GLU A 15 11.43 -3.34 -9.31
C GLU A 15 10.29 -3.92 -8.46
N THR A 16 10.61 -4.98 -7.75
CA THR A 16 9.78 -5.51 -6.66
C THR A 16 10.39 -5.11 -5.34
N ILE A 17 9.67 -4.33 -4.56
CA ILE A 17 10.07 -3.85 -3.24
C ILE A 17 9.40 -4.73 -2.20
N GLY A 18 10.13 -5.26 -1.24
CA GLY A 18 9.46 -6.00 -0.19
C GLY A 18 10.31 -6.96 0.62
N THR A 19 9.60 -7.80 1.33
CA THR A 19 10.12 -8.90 2.15
C THR A 19 9.56 -10.23 1.66
N LYS A 20 9.93 -11.34 2.30
CA LYS A 20 9.50 -12.69 1.91
C LYS A 20 7.97 -12.90 1.89
N GLY A 21 7.18 -12.09 2.60
CA GLY A 21 5.73 -12.31 2.70
C GLY A 21 4.89 -11.17 2.13
N LEU A 22 5.51 -10.03 1.82
CA LEU A 22 4.82 -8.84 1.33
C LEU A 22 5.68 -8.14 0.29
N THR A 23 5.17 -8.01 -0.93
CA THR A 23 5.86 -7.31 -2.01
C THR A 23 4.97 -6.29 -2.68
N VAL A 24 5.58 -5.21 -3.13
CA VAL A 24 4.95 -4.11 -3.86
C VAL A 24 5.70 -3.90 -5.17
N ARG A 25 4.98 -3.83 -6.27
CA ARG A 25 5.52 -3.57 -7.60
C ARG A 25 4.79 -2.39 -8.24
N PHE A 26 5.47 -1.26 -8.38
CA PHE A 26 4.89 -0.09 -9.01
C PHE A 26 4.71 -0.29 -10.51
N LEU A 27 3.52 0.08 -11.00
CA LEU A 27 3.13 0.06 -12.41
C LEU A 27 3.17 1.47 -12.99
N VAL A 28 2.72 2.45 -12.20
CA VAL A 28 2.73 3.89 -12.53
C VAL A 28 3.11 4.67 -11.28
N THR A 29 4.05 5.58 -11.42
CA THR A 29 4.45 6.50 -10.36
C THR A 29 3.87 7.90 -10.59
N GLY A 30 3.88 8.73 -9.55
CA GLY A 30 3.44 10.12 -9.66
C GLY A 30 4.22 10.93 -10.68
N SER A 31 5.51 10.66 -10.88
CA SER A 31 6.34 11.33 -11.88
C SER A 31 5.92 10.99 -13.32
N GLU A 32 5.41 9.79 -13.56
CA GLU A 32 4.96 9.34 -14.89
C GLU A 32 3.55 9.84 -15.23
N SER A 33 2.75 10.21 -14.23
CA SER A 33 1.36 10.64 -14.38
C SER A 33 1.15 12.13 -14.13
N ASN A 34 2.21 12.94 -13.98
CA ASN A 34 2.13 14.34 -13.55
C ASN A 34 1.40 14.50 -12.20
N GLY A 35 1.57 13.56 -11.28
CA GLY A 35 0.98 13.58 -9.95
C GLY A 35 -0.49 13.16 -9.89
N SER A 36 -1.10 12.71 -10.98
CA SER A 36 -2.54 12.38 -10.98
C SER A 36 -2.84 10.99 -10.43
N VAL A 37 -1.98 10.01 -10.67
CA VAL A 37 -2.19 8.63 -10.23
C VAL A 37 -0.88 7.92 -9.92
N ALA A 38 -0.88 7.11 -8.88
CA ALA A 38 0.09 6.05 -8.68
C ALA A 38 -0.65 4.71 -8.63
N ALA A 39 -0.05 3.68 -9.21
CA ALA A 39 -0.64 2.34 -9.21
C ALA A 39 0.43 1.29 -8.94
N PHE A 40 0.13 0.34 -8.08
CA PHE A 40 1.04 -0.75 -7.75
C PHE A 40 0.29 -2.06 -7.48
N GLU A 41 0.95 -3.17 -7.78
CA GLU A 41 0.52 -4.48 -7.33
C GLU A 41 1.04 -4.76 -5.93
N LEU A 42 0.17 -5.34 -5.13
CA LEU A 42 0.43 -5.79 -3.78
C LEU A 42 0.30 -7.32 -3.77
N ALA A 43 1.35 -8.04 -3.38
CA ALA A 43 1.32 -9.49 -3.21
C ALA A 43 1.59 -9.83 -1.75
N VAL A 44 0.69 -10.61 -1.15
CA VAL A 44 0.67 -10.89 0.29
C VAL A 44 0.58 -12.39 0.51
N ALA A 45 1.56 -12.96 1.20
CA ALA A 45 1.56 -14.37 1.55
C ALA A 45 0.37 -14.74 2.44
N GLY A 46 -0.06 -15.99 2.31
CA GLY A 46 -1.14 -16.53 3.14
C GLY A 46 -0.85 -16.41 4.64
N SER A 47 -1.87 -16.14 5.42
CA SER A 47 -1.82 -15.99 6.88
C SER A 47 -0.89 -14.88 7.38
N LEU A 48 -0.59 -13.89 6.54
CA LEU A 48 0.25 -12.75 6.92
C LEU A 48 -0.57 -11.66 7.60
N ARG A 49 -0.21 -11.31 8.83
CA ARG A 49 -0.62 -10.08 9.50
C ARG A 49 0.45 -9.03 9.39
N LEU A 50 0.05 -7.84 8.94
CA LEU A 50 1.00 -6.74 8.74
C LEU A 50 1.45 -6.13 10.07
N PRO A 51 2.75 -5.85 10.23
CA PRO A 51 3.26 -5.17 11.41
C PRO A 51 2.90 -3.68 11.46
N ALA A 52 2.55 -3.08 10.32
CA ALA A 52 2.19 -1.68 10.25
C ALA A 52 0.84 -1.42 10.96
N PRO A 53 0.71 -0.30 11.71
CA PRO A 53 -0.56 0.07 12.33
C PRO A 53 -1.60 0.47 11.28
N ALA A 54 -2.88 0.45 11.67
CA ALA A 54 -3.92 1.08 10.90
C ALA A 54 -3.61 2.58 10.73
N HIS A 55 -4.03 3.16 9.62
CA HIS A 55 -3.74 4.56 9.28
C HIS A 55 -4.84 5.13 8.37
N SER A 56 -4.83 6.44 8.20
CA SER A 56 -5.64 7.14 7.22
C SER A 56 -4.76 7.90 6.22
N HIS A 57 -5.35 8.21 5.08
CA HIS A 57 -4.77 9.09 4.07
C HIS A 57 -5.64 10.35 3.97
N ASP A 58 -5.09 11.50 4.34
CA ASP A 58 -5.91 12.71 4.46
C ASP A 58 -5.98 13.50 3.14
N HIS A 59 -5.14 13.16 2.16
CA HIS A 59 -4.98 13.91 0.91
C HIS A 59 -5.23 13.12 -0.37
N TYR A 60 -5.56 11.83 -0.27
CA TYR A 60 -5.81 10.97 -1.43
C TYR A 60 -6.77 9.82 -1.10
N GLU A 61 -7.41 9.29 -2.11
CA GLU A 61 -8.18 8.06 -2.06
C GLU A 61 -7.31 6.88 -2.46
N GLU A 62 -7.63 5.71 -1.92
CA GLU A 62 -7.05 4.44 -2.33
C GLU A 62 -8.15 3.53 -2.85
N THR A 63 -7.99 3.06 -4.09
CA THR A 63 -8.89 2.06 -4.67
C THR A 63 -8.13 0.76 -4.83
N ILE A 64 -8.72 -0.32 -4.33
CA ILE A 64 -8.19 -1.66 -4.38
C ILE A 64 -9.02 -2.50 -5.34
N TYR A 65 -8.36 -3.26 -6.21
CA TYR A 65 -9.00 -4.25 -7.08
C TYR A 65 -8.34 -5.61 -6.86
N GLY A 66 -9.14 -6.62 -6.47
CA GLY A 66 -8.66 -7.98 -6.23
C GLY A 66 -8.28 -8.69 -7.53
N ILE A 67 -7.09 -9.30 -7.55
CA ILE A 67 -6.56 -10.06 -8.70
C ILE A 67 -6.59 -11.56 -8.40
N GLU A 68 -5.98 -11.97 -7.31
CA GLU A 68 -5.87 -13.37 -6.88
C GLU A 68 -6.04 -13.47 -5.36
N GLY A 69 -6.60 -14.58 -4.89
CA GLY A 69 -6.85 -14.79 -3.47
C GLY A 69 -7.79 -13.74 -2.88
N THR A 70 -7.80 -13.64 -1.56
CA THR A 70 -8.68 -12.71 -0.84
C THR A 70 -7.89 -12.00 0.23
N LEU A 71 -7.95 -10.67 0.25
CA LEU A 71 -7.43 -9.84 1.34
C LEU A 71 -8.58 -9.30 2.18
N THR A 72 -8.38 -9.24 3.48
CA THR A 72 -9.32 -8.62 4.41
C THR A 72 -8.86 -7.21 4.72
N TRP A 73 -9.65 -6.23 4.31
CA TRP A 73 -9.45 -4.82 4.62
C TRP A 73 -10.33 -4.45 5.83
N THR A 74 -9.72 -3.93 6.87
CA THR A 74 -10.48 -3.35 7.99
C THR A 74 -10.56 -1.85 7.77
N VAL A 75 -11.77 -1.34 7.50
CA VAL A 75 -12.02 0.09 7.26
C VAL A 75 -13.01 0.58 8.31
N GLU A 76 -12.64 1.61 9.05
CA GLU A 76 -13.45 2.14 10.16
C GLU A 76 -13.97 1.03 11.11
N GLY A 77 -13.09 0.07 11.41
CA GLY A 77 -13.41 -1.07 12.28
C GLY A 77 -14.22 -2.20 11.65
N LYS A 78 -14.62 -2.08 10.37
CA LYS A 78 -15.37 -3.13 9.66
C LYS A 78 -14.44 -3.94 8.76
N ALA A 79 -14.47 -5.25 8.91
CA ALA A 79 -13.75 -6.17 8.03
C ALA A 79 -14.50 -6.34 6.70
N ILE A 80 -13.78 -6.18 5.60
CA ILE A 80 -14.29 -6.29 4.23
C ILE A 80 -13.34 -7.18 3.45
N ASP A 81 -13.83 -8.30 2.98
CA ASP A 81 -13.06 -9.20 2.13
C ASP A 81 -13.13 -8.73 0.68
N VAL A 82 -11.97 -8.63 0.04
CA VAL A 82 -11.83 -8.26 -1.37
C VAL A 82 -11.18 -9.42 -2.11
N GLY A 83 -11.97 -10.12 -2.89
CA GLY A 83 -11.55 -11.22 -3.74
C GLY A 83 -11.37 -10.81 -5.21
N PRO A 84 -11.03 -11.76 -6.09
CA PRO A 84 -10.82 -11.50 -7.50
C PRO A 84 -12.04 -10.83 -8.17
N GLY A 85 -11.79 -9.76 -8.93
CA GLY A 85 -12.82 -9.01 -9.63
C GLY A 85 -13.64 -8.04 -8.77
N GLN A 86 -13.38 -7.99 -7.47
CA GLN A 86 -14.04 -7.04 -6.55
C GLN A 86 -13.19 -5.80 -6.35
N ALA A 87 -13.84 -4.67 -6.12
CA ALA A 87 -13.16 -3.40 -5.85
C ALA A 87 -13.66 -2.77 -4.56
N LEU A 88 -12.75 -2.11 -3.86
CA LEU A 88 -13.01 -1.33 -2.65
C LEU A 88 -12.39 0.05 -2.81
N CYS A 89 -13.16 1.12 -2.62
CA CYS A 89 -12.63 2.46 -2.52
C CYS A 89 -12.56 2.89 -1.05
N ILE A 90 -11.38 3.29 -0.61
CA ILE A 90 -11.14 3.84 0.73
C ILE A 90 -11.06 5.35 0.60
N PRO A 91 -12.05 6.11 1.11
CA PRO A 91 -12.06 7.56 1.02
C PRO A 91 -10.99 8.19 1.92
N ARG A 92 -10.66 9.44 1.63
CA ARG A 92 -9.78 10.26 2.47
C ARG A 92 -10.27 10.25 3.92
N GLY A 93 -9.34 10.15 4.85
CA GLY A 93 -9.61 10.19 6.28
C GLY A 93 -10.11 8.88 6.89
N ALA A 94 -10.54 7.90 6.11
CA ALA A 94 -10.97 6.61 6.63
C ALA A 94 -9.80 5.79 7.18
N VAL A 95 -9.87 5.41 8.44
CA VAL A 95 -8.85 4.59 9.08
C VAL A 95 -8.95 3.15 8.58
N HIS A 96 -7.84 2.62 8.08
CA HIS A 96 -7.83 1.28 7.50
C HIS A 96 -6.50 0.56 7.67
N ARG A 97 -6.58 -0.76 7.49
CA ARG A 97 -5.44 -1.67 7.34
C ARG A 97 -5.88 -2.88 6.54
N PHE A 98 -4.95 -3.70 6.09
CA PHE A 98 -5.27 -4.99 5.49
C PHE A 98 -4.42 -6.11 6.09
N ASP A 99 -4.95 -7.33 6.00
CA ASP A 99 -4.26 -8.57 6.37
C ASP A 99 -4.65 -9.67 5.37
N ASN A 100 -3.82 -10.68 5.21
CA ASN A 100 -4.23 -11.91 4.55
C ASN A 100 -4.60 -12.95 5.61
N ASN A 101 -5.90 -13.10 5.84
CA ASN A 101 -6.45 -14.07 6.81
C ASN A 101 -6.66 -15.47 6.20
N ALA A 102 -6.52 -15.59 4.88
CA ALA A 102 -6.61 -16.87 4.17
C ALA A 102 -5.27 -17.61 4.19
N SER A 103 -5.28 -18.91 3.96
CA SER A 103 -4.06 -19.72 3.86
C SER A 103 -3.35 -19.58 2.50
N ALA A 104 -4.05 -19.15 1.47
CA ALA A 104 -3.51 -18.91 0.13
C ALA A 104 -2.94 -17.51 0.00
N ASP A 105 -1.95 -17.36 -0.88
CA ASP A 105 -1.42 -16.06 -1.26
C ASP A 105 -2.49 -15.22 -1.96
N ALA A 106 -2.37 -13.90 -1.85
CA ALA A 106 -3.30 -12.96 -2.47
C ALA A 106 -2.55 -11.84 -3.20
N LYS A 107 -3.19 -11.33 -4.25
CA LYS A 107 -2.68 -10.21 -5.03
C LYS A 107 -3.80 -9.21 -5.30
N ALA A 108 -3.49 -7.94 -5.19
CA ALA A 108 -4.39 -6.83 -5.49
C ALA A 108 -3.67 -5.71 -6.24
N LEU A 109 -4.43 -4.97 -7.04
CA LEU A 109 -4.00 -3.70 -7.60
C LEU A 109 -4.45 -2.59 -6.64
N CYS A 110 -3.53 -1.71 -6.26
CA CYS A 110 -3.81 -0.49 -5.50
C CYS A 110 -3.62 0.73 -6.38
N VAL A 111 -4.60 1.62 -6.38
CA VAL A 111 -4.59 2.87 -7.16
C VAL A 111 -4.74 4.04 -6.19
N ILE A 112 -3.79 4.95 -6.22
CA ILE A 112 -3.70 6.14 -5.36
C ILE A 112 -4.00 7.38 -6.20
N THR A 113 -5.00 8.17 -5.81
CA THR A 113 -5.44 9.36 -6.54
C THR A 113 -5.70 10.55 -5.60
N PRO A 114 -4.95 11.66 -5.73
CA PRO A 114 -3.74 11.85 -6.54
C PRO A 114 -2.55 11.03 -6.06
N ALA A 115 -1.47 11.00 -6.83
CA ALA A 115 -0.28 10.20 -6.59
C ALA A 115 0.57 10.74 -5.43
N ALA A 116 0.04 10.68 -4.22
CA ALA A 116 0.67 11.24 -3.02
C ALA A 116 1.62 10.26 -2.32
N ILE A 117 1.66 9.00 -2.73
CA ILE A 117 2.59 7.99 -2.21
C ILE A 117 3.36 7.36 -3.37
N GLY A 118 4.63 7.08 -3.15
CA GLY A 118 5.53 6.51 -4.14
C GLY A 118 6.39 5.36 -3.62
N PRO A 119 7.30 4.82 -4.45
CA PRO A 119 8.15 3.69 -4.10
C PRO A 119 8.99 3.92 -2.84
N ASP A 120 9.42 5.16 -2.57
CA ASP A 120 10.32 5.46 -1.45
C ASP A 120 9.68 5.16 -0.09
N TYR A 121 8.38 5.36 0.06
CA TYR A 121 7.67 4.94 1.27
C TYR A 121 7.88 3.46 1.58
N PHE A 122 7.71 2.63 0.57
CA PHE A 122 7.86 1.18 0.72
C PHE A 122 9.32 0.77 0.91
N ARG A 123 10.25 1.40 0.18
CA ARG A 123 11.69 1.14 0.36
C ARG A 123 12.15 1.41 1.78
N GLU A 124 11.78 2.56 2.34
CA GLU A 124 12.14 2.95 3.70
C GLU A 124 11.47 2.04 4.75
N THR A 125 10.19 1.74 4.57
CA THR A 125 9.45 0.86 5.48
C THR A 125 10.04 -0.55 5.48
N PHE A 126 10.29 -1.12 4.30
CA PHE A 126 10.86 -2.47 4.23
C PHE A 126 12.32 -2.53 4.68
N ALA A 127 13.11 -1.49 4.47
CA ALA A 127 14.46 -1.41 5.01
C ALA A 127 14.44 -1.43 6.55
N LEU A 128 13.51 -0.69 7.16
CA LEU A 128 13.32 -0.71 8.62
C LEU A 128 12.92 -2.11 9.12
N LEU A 129 11.95 -2.76 8.45
CA LEU A 129 11.50 -4.11 8.82
C LEU A 129 12.62 -5.15 8.69
N LYS A 130 13.44 -5.06 7.67
CA LYS A 130 14.60 -5.95 7.47
C LYS A 130 15.68 -5.77 8.55
N ALA A 131 15.88 -4.54 9.01
CA ALA A 131 16.89 -4.23 10.03
C ALA A 131 16.59 -4.82 11.40
N THR A 132 15.35 -5.27 11.65
CA THR A 132 14.93 -5.83 12.94
C THR A 132 15.23 -7.33 13.09
N ALA A 133 15.79 -7.97 12.07
CA ALA A 133 16.16 -9.40 12.07
C ALA A 133 15.06 -10.35 12.63
N GLY A 134 13.79 -10.04 12.32
CA GLY A 134 12.64 -10.84 12.77
C GLY A 134 12.08 -10.46 14.14
N GLY A 135 12.68 -9.49 14.81
CA GLY A 135 12.09 -8.86 16.01
C GLY A 135 11.02 -7.83 15.68
N PRO A 136 10.37 -7.22 16.68
CA PRO A 136 9.40 -6.15 16.45
C PRO A 136 10.11 -4.91 15.84
N PRO A 137 9.49 -4.25 14.84
CA PRO A 137 10.06 -3.05 14.26
C PRO A 137 10.16 -1.90 15.28
N ASP A 138 11.12 -1.00 15.07
CA ASP A 138 11.16 0.25 15.81
C ASP A 138 9.90 1.07 15.49
N LYS A 139 8.95 1.04 16.42
CA LYS A 139 7.63 1.65 16.24
C LYS A 139 7.74 3.16 16.02
N ALA A 140 8.63 3.85 16.72
CA ALA A 140 8.78 5.29 16.60
C ALA A 140 9.26 5.68 15.18
N LYS A 141 10.25 4.97 14.67
CA LYS A 141 10.75 5.16 13.31
C LYS A 141 9.71 4.83 12.24
N LEU A 142 8.94 3.74 12.44
CA LEU A 142 7.87 3.38 11.51
C LEU A 142 6.80 4.48 11.43
N LEU A 143 6.36 5.01 12.57
CA LEU A 143 5.39 6.11 12.63
C LEU A 143 5.93 7.39 11.98
N GLU A 144 7.23 7.67 12.14
CA GLU A 144 7.88 8.82 11.49
C GLU A 144 7.88 8.67 9.96
N ILE A 145 8.27 7.50 9.44
CA ILE A 145 8.24 7.21 8.00
C ILE A 145 6.82 7.41 7.46
N MET A 146 5.81 6.83 8.12
CA MET A 146 4.42 6.98 7.70
C MET A 146 4.00 8.44 7.60
N ARG A 147 4.24 9.25 8.63
CA ARG A 147 3.88 10.68 8.65
C ARG A 147 4.59 11.47 7.56
N ARG A 148 5.89 11.22 7.35
CA ARG A 148 6.68 11.90 6.33
C ARG A 148 6.16 11.66 4.92
N HIS A 149 5.56 10.51 4.68
CA HIS A 149 4.94 10.12 3.41
C HIS A 149 3.43 10.37 3.35
N GLY A 150 2.87 11.15 4.28
CA GLY A 150 1.47 11.55 4.23
C GLY A 150 0.45 10.54 4.76
N LEU A 151 0.91 9.51 5.47
CA LEU A 151 0.03 8.59 6.18
C LEU A 151 -0.12 9.05 7.64
N THR A 152 -1.34 9.07 8.14
CA THR A 152 -1.65 9.38 9.54
C THR A 152 -1.89 8.09 10.32
N PRO A 153 -0.93 7.63 11.13
CA PRO A 153 -1.10 6.41 11.92
C PRO A 153 -2.24 6.57 12.92
N ALA A 154 -3.13 5.57 12.99
CA ALA A 154 -4.10 5.47 14.05
C ALA A 154 -3.38 5.01 15.33
N LEU A 155 -3.44 5.83 16.37
CA LEU A 155 -2.96 5.44 17.68
C LEU A 155 -3.99 4.52 18.36
N PRO A 156 -3.56 3.50 19.11
CA PRO A 156 -4.48 2.73 19.91
C PRO A 156 -5.21 3.67 20.88
N PRO A 157 -6.48 3.39 21.20
CA PRO A 157 -7.19 4.17 22.21
C PRO A 157 -6.39 4.15 23.51
N THR A 158 -6.22 5.32 24.10
CA THR A 158 -5.58 5.52 25.42
C THR A 158 -6.43 4.95 26.52
#